data_f4ef2a08ea8b286f89eac4928c1f2bf8
#
_entry.id   f4ef2a08ea8b286f89eac4928c1f2bf8
#
_cell.length_a   1.000
_cell.length_b   1.000
_cell.length_c   1.000
_cell.angle_alpha   90.00
_cell.angle_beta   90.00
_cell.angle_gamma   90.00
#
_symmetry.space_group_name_H-M   'P 1'
#
loop_
_entity.id
_entity.type
_entity.pdbx_description
1 polymer ?
#
loop_
_entity_poly.entity_id
_entity_poly.type
_entity_poly.pdbx_seq_one_letter_code
_entity_poly.pdbx_strand_id
1 'polypeptide(L)'
;MGKTSVLVLDCAEPLELADFYAELLGAETRIGSDPDFVEVVGNAGVHLAVRRDHGYAPPSWPRPEDAHQAHLRILVDPGDMDEAEREAIGLGARPVDTGDSNSGPRDARVYTDPAGHSFSLAVYPARPAKTV
;
A
#
# COMPACT_ATOMS: atom_id res chain seq x y z
N MET A 1 15.62 24.42 6.77
CA MET A 1 14.19 24.28 6.51
C MET A 1 13.85 22.88 6.07
N GLY A 2 12.98 22.23 6.79
CA GLY A 2 12.61 20.86 6.51
C GLY A 2 11.60 20.73 5.39
N LYS A 3 11.60 19.58 4.73
CA LYS A 3 10.62 19.25 3.71
C LYS A 3 10.03 17.88 4.02
N THR A 4 8.78 17.71 3.67
CA THR A 4 8.08 16.45 3.88
C THR A 4 7.59 15.97 2.53
N SER A 5 7.62 14.68 2.34
CA SER A 5 7.08 14.10 1.10
C SER A 5 5.85 13.28 1.42
N VAL A 6 4.91 13.27 0.49
CA VAL A 6 3.66 12.55 0.61
C VAL A 6 3.45 11.80 -0.69
N LEU A 7 3.21 10.50 -0.59
CA LEU A 7 2.85 9.71 -1.75
C LEU A 7 1.36 9.88 -2.00
N VAL A 8 0.98 10.26 -3.21
CA VAL A 8 -0.42 10.49 -3.54
C VAL A 8 -0.88 9.39 -4.48
N LEU A 9 -2.00 8.76 -4.14
CA LEU A 9 -2.61 7.71 -4.94
C LEU A 9 -3.92 8.24 -5.50
N ASP A 10 -4.09 8.12 -6.81
CA ASP A 10 -5.34 8.52 -7.44
C ASP A 10 -6.38 7.43 -7.29
N CYS A 11 -7.64 7.83 -7.18
CA CYS A 11 -8.71 6.86 -6.97
C CYS A 11 -10.05 7.49 -7.33
N ALA A 12 -11.08 6.66 -7.36
CA ALA A 12 -12.44 7.14 -7.57
C ALA A 12 -13.10 7.54 -6.27
N GLU A 13 -12.79 6.82 -5.16
CA GLU A 13 -13.45 7.02 -3.88
C GLU A 13 -12.40 7.25 -2.81
N PRO A 14 -11.98 8.50 -2.60
CA PRO A 14 -10.86 8.76 -1.71
C PRO A 14 -11.12 8.34 -0.26
N LEU A 15 -12.32 8.54 0.26
CA LEU A 15 -12.55 8.20 1.65
C LEU A 15 -12.45 6.70 1.86
N GLU A 16 -12.96 5.91 0.94
CA GLU A 16 -12.89 4.47 1.05
C GLU A 16 -11.45 3.99 1.00
N LEU A 17 -10.66 4.53 0.08
CA LEU A 17 -9.26 4.12 -0.04
C LEU A 17 -8.45 4.59 1.16
N ALA A 18 -8.71 5.81 1.64
CA ALA A 18 -8.01 6.31 2.82
C ALA A 18 -8.31 5.44 4.04
N ASP A 19 -9.57 5.04 4.22
CA ASP A 19 -9.93 4.17 5.33
C ASP A 19 -9.23 2.82 5.25
N PHE A 20 -9.11 2.28 4.05
CA PHE A 20 -8.41 1.02 3.88
C PHE A 20 -6.98 1.13 4.41
N TYR A 21 -6.25 2.15 3.98
CA TYR A 21 -4.85 2.27 4.40
C TYR A 21 -4.72 2.70 5.85
N ALA A 22 -5.64 3.51 6.34
CA ALA A 22 -5.59 3.90 7.76
C ALA A 22 -5.75 2.68 8.64
N GLU A 23 -6.71 1.81 8.33
CA GLU A 23 -6.90 0.60 9.12
C GLU A 23 -5.71 -0.33 8.98
N LEU A 24 -5.24 -0.54 7.76
CA LEU A 24 -4.14 -1.47 7.53
C LEU A 24 -2.86 -1.02 8.21
N LEU A 25 -2.58 0.28 8.20
CA LEU A 25 -1.32 0.82 8.70
C LEU A 25 -1.42 1.34 10.13
N GLY A 26 -2.58 1.25 10.75
CA GLY A 26 -2.74 1.81 12.09
C GLY A 26 -2.59 3.31 12.11
N ALA A 27 -3.13 3.98 11.10
CA ALA A 27 -2.99 5.41 10.93
C ALA A 27 -4.34 6.10 10.99
N GLU A 28 -4.32 7.41 10.87
CA GLU A 28 -5.53 8.23 10.92
C GLU A 28 -5.76 8.88 9.58
N THR A 29 -7.04 9.04 9.23
CA THR A 29 -7.39 9.85 8.07
C THR A 29 -7.56 11.30 8.50
N ARG A 30 -7.13 12.21 7.61
CA ARG A 30 -7.30 13.64 7.85
C ARG A 30 -7.93 14.25 6.63
N ILE A 31 -9.10 14.87 6.82
CA ILE A 31 -9.83 15.51 5.75
C ILE A 31 -9.74 17.02 5.99
N GLY A 32 -9.17 17.73 5.02
CA GLY A 32 -9.09 19.17 5.11
C GLY A 32 -10.27 19.82 4.44
N SER A 33 -10.03 21.00 3.87
CA SER A 33 -11.10 21.74 3.21
C SER A 33 -11.49 21.13 1.87
N ASP A 34 -10.64 20.28 1.31
CA ASP A 34 -10.92 19.64 0.02
C ASP A 34 -11.28 18.17 0.25
N PRO A 35 -12.56 17.81 0.15
CA PRO A 35 -12.96 16.42 0.42
C PRO A 35 -12.45 15.43 -0.63
N ASP A 36 -11.96 15.91 -1.75
CA ASP A 36 -11.41 15.02 -2.78
C ASP A 36 -9.94 14.68 -2.53
N PHE A 37 -9.38 15.17 -1.42
CA PHE A 37 -8.00 14.91 -1.06
C PHE A 37 -7.96 14.55 0.43
N VAL A 38 -7.62 13.30 0.73
CA VAL A 38 -7.65 12.79 2.10
C VAL A 38 -6.27 12.28 2.45
N GLU A 39 -5.76 12.69 3.60
CA GLU A 39 -4.44 12.24 4.05
C GLU A 39 -4.57 11.08 5.02
N VAL A 40 -3.57 10.21 4.98
CA VAL A 40 -3.44 9.10 5.92
C VAL A 40 -2.12 9.30 6.63
N VAL A 41 -2.18 9.58 7.92
CA VAL A 41 -1.00 9.96 8.68
C VAL A 41 -0.88 9.07 9.91
N GLY A 42 0.30 8.53 10.10
CA GLY A 42 0.55 7.65 11.23
C GLY A 42 1.97 7.78 11.73
N ASN A 43 2.36 6.84 12.56
CA ASN A 43 3.70 6.79 13.12
C ASN A 43 4.66 6.15 12.13
N ALA A 44 5.94 6.20 12.44
CA ALA A 44 6.98 5.50 11.68
C ALA A 44 7.01 5.91 10.22
N GLY A 45 6.75 7.18 9.95
CA GLY A 45 6.89 7.69 8.59
C GLY A 45 5.69 7.44 7.68
N VAL A 46 4.58 6.96 8.22
CA VAL A 46 3.40 6.74 7.40
C VAL A 46 2.79 8.09 7.04
N HIS A 47 2.79 8.43 5.75
CA HIS A 47 2.18 9.68 5.29
C HIS A 47 1.82 9.49 3.82
N LEU A 48 0.57 9.17 3.58
CA LEU A 48 0.02 8.99 2.24
C LEU A 48 -1.09 9.99 2.05
N ALA A 49 -1.49 10.18 0.80
CA ALA A 49 -2.71 10.91 0.50
C ALA A 49 -3.41 10.18 -0.65
N VAL A 50 -4.71 10.32 -0.69
CA VAL A 50 -5.49 9.77 -1.78
C VAL A 50 -6.26 10.93 -2.40
N ARG A 51 -6.36 10.94 -3.71
CA ARG A 51 -6.96 12.05 -4.44
C ARG A 51 -7.99 11.52 -5.41
N ARG A 52 -9.15 12.16 -5.45
CA ARG A 52 -10.16 11.77 -6.41
C ARG A 52 -9.73 12.18 -7.81
N ASP A 53 -9.81 11.25 -8.72
CA ASP A 53 -9.60 11.51 -10.13
C ASP A 53 -10.87 11.07 -10.82
N HIS A 54 -11.61 12.02 -11.36
CA HIS A 54 -12.92 11.74 -11.92
C HIS A 54 -12.87 10.83 -13.13
N GLY A 55 -11.74 10.76 -13.78
CA GLY A 55 -11.56 9.82 -14.89
C GLY A 55 -10.81 8.56 -14.52
N TYR A 56 -10.76 8.26 -13.23
CA TYR A 56 -9.92 7.16 -12.77
C TYR A 56 -10.36 5.83 -13.33
N ALA A 57 -9.39 5.05 -13.79
CA ALA A 57 -9.56 3.65 -14.14
C ALA A 57 -8.46 2.87 -13.45
N PRO A 58 -8.77 1.68 -12.91
CA PRO A 58 -7.74 0.90 -12.24
C PRO A 58 -6.60 0.57 -13.18
N PRO A 59 -5.38 0.47 -12.65
CA PRO A 59 -4.24 0.06 -13.49
C PRO A 59 -4.45 -1.34 -14.03
N SER A 60 -3.84 -1.61 -15.17
CA SER A 60 -3.98 -2.92 -15.80
C SER A 60 -2.93 -3.91 -15.32
N TRP A 61 -2.02 -3.45 -14.46
CA TRP A 61 -1.07 -4.37 -13.85
C TRP A 61 -1.83 -5.56 -13.25
N PRO A 62 -1.34 -6.81 -13.30
CA PRO A 62 0.08 -7.14 -13.47
C PRO A 62 0.45 -7.67 -14.84
N ARG A 63 -0.14 -7.19 -15.90
CA ARG A 63 0.26 -7.68 -17.21
C ARG A 63 1.71 -7.30 -17.48
N PRO A 64 2.48 -8.18 -18.11
CA PRO A 64 3.91 -7.91 -18.30
C PRO A 64 4.20 -6.64 -19.07
N GLU A 65 3.34 -6.27 -20.01
CA GLU A 65 3.56 -5.08 -20.80
C GLU A 65 3.16 -3.79 -20.09
N ASP A 66 2.54 -3.92 -18.92
CA ASP A 66 2.02 -2.77 -18.18
C ASP A 66 2.73 -2.63 -16.85
N ALA A 67 4.04 -2.51 -16.89
CA ALA A 67 4.82 -2.36 -15.67
C ALA A 67 4.41 -1.10 -14.92
N HIS A 68 4.18 -1.22 -13.64
CA HIS A 68 3.94 -0.04 -12.82
C HIS A 68 5.27 0.54 -12.39
N GLN A 69 5.29 1.85 -12.18
CA GLN A 69 6.53 2.55 -11.88
C GLN A 69 6.74 2.78 -10.40
N ALA A 70 5.71 2.59 -9.61
CA ALA A 70 5.81 2.75 -8.17
C ALA A 70 4.75 1.90 -7.51
N HIS A 71 5.08 1.36 -6.35
CA HIS A 71 4.09 0.65 -5.54
C HIS A 71 4.51 0.74 -4.09
N LEU A 72 3.56 0.51 -3.22
CA LEU A 72 3.79 0.58 -1.80
C LEU A 72 4.25 -0.78 -1.30
N ARG A 73 5.29 -0.78 -0.49
CA ARG A 73 5.78 -2.01 0.14
C ARG A 73 5.65 -1.83 1.64
N ILE A 74 4.85 -2.67 2.27
CA ILE A 74 4.57 -2.59 3.69
C ILE A 74 5.36 -3.68 4.38
N LEU A 75 6.15 -3.32 5.36
CA LEU A 75 7.04 -4.25 6.02
C LEU A 75 6.40 -4.76 7.30
N VAL A 76 6.45 -6.07 7.49
CA VAL A 76 5.89 -6.71 8.67
C VAL A 76 6.97 -7.58 9.31
N ASP A 77 6.78 -7.90 10.58
CA ASP A 77 7.72 -8.75 11.29
C ASP A 77 7.63 -10.18 10.79
N PRO A 78 8.74 -10.90 10.83
CA PRO A 78 8.67 -12.34 10.51
C PRO A 78 7.68 -13.02 11.46
N GLY A 79 6.88 -13.86 10.92
CA GLY A 79 5.86 -14.54 11.72
C GLY A 79 4.52 -13.87 11.69
N ASP A 80 4.46 -12.60 11.26
CA ASP A 80 3.19 -11.88 11.20
C ASP A 80 2.60 -11.84 9.80
N MET A 81 3.25 -12.47 8.84
CA MET A 81 2.83 -12.35 7.44
C MET A 81 1.43 -12.89 7.21
N ASP A 82 1.12 -14.06 7.76
CA ASP A 82 -0.20 -14.64 7.54
C ASP A 82 -1.31 -13.81 8.17
N GLU A 83 -1.05 -13.25 9.34
CA GLU A 83 -2.02 -12.39 9.99
C GLU A 83 -2.20 -11.09 9.24
N ALA A 84 -1.10 -10.50 8.76
CA ALA A 84 -1.18 -9.28 7.98
C ALA A 84 -1.94 -9.51 6.69
N GLU A 85 -1.75 -10.66 6.06
CA GLU A 85 -2.50 -10.99 4.86
C GLU A 85 -3.99 -11.10 5.15
N ARG A 86 -4.35 -11.79 6.24
CA ARG A 86 -5.76 -11.91 6.59
C ARG A 86 -6.39 -10.55 6.85
N GLU A 87 -5.65 -9.68 7.51
CA GLU A 87 -6.17 -8.34 7.77
C GLU A 87 -6.36 -7.57 6.47
N ALA A 88 -5.37 -7.60 5.58
CA ALA A 88 -5.47 -6.86 4.33
C ALA A 88 -6.64 -7.35 3.50
N ILE A 89 -6.81 -8.67 3.39
CA ILE A 89 -7.91 -9.22 2.61
C ILE A 89 -9.25 -8.87 3.26
N GLY A 90 -9.31 -8.92 4.58
CA GLY A 90 -10.54 -8.55 5.27
C GLY A 90 -10.92 -7.09 5.07
N LEU A 91 -9.96 -6.23 4.78
CA LEU A 91 -10.22 -4.82 4.54
C LEU A 91 -10.50 -4.52 3.06
N GLY A 92 -10.33 -5.50 2.17
CA GLY A 92 -10.67 -5.31 0.78
C GLY A 92 -9.54 -5.53 -0.21
N ALA A 93 -8.36 -5.92 0.25
CA ALA A 93 -7.27 -6.21 -0.67
C ALA A 93 -7.51 -7.53 -1.38
N ARG A 94 -6.94 -7.64 -2.57
CA ARG A 94 -7.04 -8.86 -3.36
C ARG A 94 -5.65 -9.39 -3.65
N PRO A 95 -5.40 -10.69 -3.39
CA PRO A 95 -4.10 -11.27 -3.74
C PRO A 95 -3.91 -11.29 -5.24
N VAL A 96 -2.66 -11.11 -5.66
CA VAL A 96 -2.31 -11.12 -7.07
C VAL A 96 -1.40 -12.31 -7.31
N ASP A 97 -1.76 -13.13 -8.29
CA ASP A 97 -0.91 -14.23 -8.71
C ASP A 97 -0.05 -13.74 -9.85
N THR A 98 1.22 -13.51 -9.57
CA THR A 98 2.13 -12.99 -10.57
C THR A 98 2.78 -14.09 -11.40
N GLY A 99 2.48 -15.35 -11.10
CA GLY A 99 3.11 -16.45 -11.79
C GLY A 99 4.44 -16.87 -11.22
N ASP A 100 4.89 -16.17 -10.19
CA ASP A 100 6.19 -16.41 -9.60
C ASP A 100 6.09 -17.07 -8.24
N SER A 101 4.96 -17.65 -7.92
CA SER A 101 4.72 -18.10 -6.56
C SER A 101 5.68 -19.19 -6.12
N ASN A 102 6.30 -19.88 -7.05
CA ASN A 102 7.18 -20.99 -6.69
C ASN A 102 8.64 -20.67 -6.85
N SER A 103 8.97 -19.45 -7.19
CA SER A 103 10.35 -19.09 -7.40
C SER A 103 10.73 -17.98 -6.45
N GLY A 104 11.96 -18.01 -5.99
CA GLY A 104 12.48 -17.00 -5.13
C GLY A 104 11.92 -17.05 -3.72
N PRO A 105 12.27 -16.08 -2.93
CA PRO A 105 11.93 -16.08 -1.51
C PRO A 105 10.44 -15.87 -1.30
N ARG A 106 9.95 -16.39 -0.19
CA ARG A 106 8.56 -16.26 0.18
C ARG A 106 8.33 -15.14 1.16
N ASP A 107 9.21 -14.18 1.19
CA ASP A 107 9.12 -13.10 2.15
C ASP A 107 8.40 -11.88 1.61
N ALA A 108 7.72 -12.01 0.48
CA ALA A 108 6.92 -10.90 -0.06
C ALA A 108 5.69 -11.47 -0.77
N ARG A 109 4.57 -10.78 -0.60
CA ARG A 109 3.31 -11.14 -1.24
C ARG A 109 2.68 -9.89 -1.83
N VAL A 110 2.04 -10.03 -2.98
CA VAL A 110 1.55 -8.91 -3.75
C VAL A 110 0.03 -8.90 -3.77
N TYR A 111 -0.54 -7.71 -3.66
CA TYR A 111 -2.00 -7.51 -3.60
C TYR A 111 -2.37 -6.27 -4.39
N THR A 112 -3.67 -6.13 -4.65
CA THR A 112 -4.21 -4.83 -5.07
C THR A 112 -5.07 -4.28 -3.96
N ASP A 113 -5.08 -2.95 -3.83
CA ASP A 113 -5.94 -2.28 -2.88
C ASP A 113 -7.33 -2.08 -3.51
N PRO A 114 -8.30 -1.53 -2.76
CA PRO A 114 -9.66 -1.38 -3.32
C PRO A 114 -9.75 -0.53 -4.58
N ALA A 115 -8.76 0.32 -4.84
CA ALA A 115 -8.75 1.11 -6.08
C ALA A 115 -7.95 0.43 -7.19
N GLY A 116 -7.32 -0.71 -6.91
CA GLY A 116 -6.59 -1.45 -7.92
C GLY A 116 -5.10 -1.19 -7.96
N HIS A 117 -4.57 -0.34 -7.09
CA HIS A 117 -3.13 -0.14 -7.04
C HIS A 117 -2.46 -1.36 -6.43
N SER A 118 -1.27 -1.68 -6.91
CA SER A 118 -0.53 -2.79 -6.32
C SER A 118 0.18 -2.35 -5.06
N PHE A 119 0.23 -3.22 -4.09
CA PHE A 119 1.09 -3.06 -2.94
C PHE A 119 1.56 -4.44 -2.52
N SER A 120 2.59 -4.49 -1.70
CA SER A 120 3.07 -5.78 -1.23
C SER A 120 3.25 -5.75 0.28
N LEU A 121 3.10 -6.92 0.87
CA LEU A 121 3.50 -7.15 2.25
C LEU A 121 4.80 -7.92 2.19
N ALA A 122 5.78 -7.48 2.95
CA ALA A 122 7.09 -8.10 2.93
C ALA A 122 7.66 -8.16 4.32
N VAL A 123 8.47 -9.17 4.56
CA VAL A 123 9.13 -9.32 5.84
C VAL A 123 10.28 -8.31 5.90
N TYR A 124 10.47 -7.70 7.07
CA TYR A 124 11.64 -6.85 7.27
C TYR A 124 12.87 -7.60 6.83
N PRO A 125 13.72 -6.98 6.01
CA PRO A 125 14.96 -7.65 5.64
C PRO A 125 15.87 -7.79 6.86
N ALA A 126 16.70 -8.82 6.83
CA ALA A 126 17.65 -9.01 7.89
C ALA A 126 18.53 -7.77 7.98
N ARG A 127 18.68 -7.24 9.19
CA ARG A 127 19.51 -6.07 9.36
C ARG A 127 20.96 -6.44 9.22
N PRO A 128 21.77 -5.61 8.60
CA PRO A 128 23.20 -5.84 8.64
C PRO A 128 23.67 -5.85 10.09
N ALA A 129 24.62 -6.67 10.39
CA ALA A 129 25.14 -6.73 11.73
C ALA A 129 25.70 -5.40 12.17
N LYS A 130 26.09 -4.59 11.23
CA LYS A 130 26.68 -3.35 11.55
C LYS A 130 25.80 -2.22 11.08
N THR A 131 25.45 -1.40 11.99
CA THR A 131 24.70 -0.20 11.68
C THR A 131 25.47 0.96 12.19
N VAL A 132 25.62 1.90 11.43
CA VAL A 132 26.39 3.05 11.88
C VAL A 132 25.52 4.24 11.94
#